data_2e83341fb85e60d99bcc922a195f62a4
#
_entry.id   2e83341fb85e60d99bcc922a195f62a4
#
_cell.length_a   1.000
_cell.length_b   1.000
_cell.length_c   1.000
_cell.angle_alpha   90.00
_cell.angle_beta   90.00
_cell.angle_gamma   90.00
#
_symmetry.space_group_name_H-M   'P 1'
#
loop_
_entity.id
_entity.type
_entity.pdbx_description
1 polymer ?
#
loop_
_entity_poly.entity_id
_entity_poly.type
_entity_poly.pdbx_seq_one_letter_code
_entity_poly.pdbx_strand_id
1 'polypeptide(L)'
;MANPSESLIHWPSEAIWETVSPHLPSFTVEVLPELGSTNTELMRRFRLGQTDPVLLVAERQTAGRGRLGRQWHSDFEKTDSLTFSIGMVLAPQDWSGLSLAAGLSVAQSLHPAIGLKWPNDLWFDQRKLGGILIETATAGALRYAVIGVGLNIRLPPHNDLRTAPAGLEEVLPGTTAPDALLHIAPALIQAVRLFEQFGFAPLRDAFHTRDVFFGKEVVCSDGTTGLARGVDAFGALLVQTPQGVQKINTAEVSVRPVASPLLG
;
A
#
# COMPACT_ATOMS: atom_id res chain seq x y z
N MET A 1 38.91 -6.32 0.36
CA MET A 1 38.81 -6.13 -1.10
C MET A 1 37.35 -6.01 -1.43
N ALA A 2 36.89 -4.81 -1.82
CA ALA A 2 35.49 -4.59 -2.22
C ALA A 2 35.24 -5.33 -3.54
N ASN A 3 34.11 -6.04 -3.60
CA ASN A 3 33.69 -6.79 -4.78
C ASN A 3 33.27 -5.80 -5.88
N PRO A 4 33.88 -5.79 -7.08
CA PRO A 4 33.67 -4.71 -8.08
C PRO A 4 32.54 -5.00 -9.07
N SER A 5 31.36 -5.46 -8.60
CA SER A 5 30.20 -5.61 -9.49
C SER A 5 28.86 -5.52 -8.75
N GLU A 6 28.68 -4.54 -7.85
CA GLU A 6 27.32 -4.09 -7.55
C GLU A 6 26.90 -3.21 -8.74
N SER A 7 26.13 -3.78 -9.66
CA SER A 7 25.51 -2.99 -10.73
C SER A 7 24.62 -1.94 -10.05
N LEU A 8 24.89 -0.66 -10.32
CA LEU A 8 24.05 0.44 -9.86
C LEU A 8 22.62 0.22 -10.39
N ILE A 9 21.66 0.13 -9.49
CA ILE A 9 20.25 0.03 -9.87
C ILE A 9 19.85 1.35 -10.53
N HIS A 10 19.37 1.27 -11.76
CA HIS A 10 18.87 2.44 -12.48
C HIS A 10 17.38 2.65 -12.15
N TRP A 11 17.08 3.66 -11.33
CA TRP A 11 15.73 4.04 -10.99
C TRP A 11 15.16 5.03 -12.02
N PRO A 12 13.88 4.93 -12.40
CA PRO A 12 13.24 5.77 -13.41
C PRO A 12 12.82 7.14 -12.86
N SER A 13 13.68 7.78 -12.06
CA SER A 13 13.36 9.02 -11.34
C SER A 13 13.01 10.16 -12.27
N GLU A 14 13.75 10.32 -13.37
CA GLU A 14 13.52 11.37 -14.37
C GLU A 14 12.18 11.15 -15.08
N ALA A 15 11.89 9.96 -15.58
CA ALA A 15 10.65 9.64 -16.28
C ALA A 15 9.41 9.83 -15.39
N ILE A 16 9.52 9.46 -14.09
CA ILE A 16 8.45 9.71 -13.12
C ILE A 16 8.29 11.21 -12.89
N TRP A 17 9.38 11.94 -12.71
CA TRP A 17 9.36 13.38 -12.50
C TRP A 17 8.75 14.12 -13.69
N GLU A 18 9.16 13.80 -14.91
CA GLU A 18 8.60 14.39 -16.15
C GLU A 18 7.08 14.15 -16.26
N THR A 19 6.61 12.98 -15.86
CA THR A 19 5.17 12.64 -15.90
C THR A 19 4.36 13.39 -14.85
N VAL A 20 4.92 13.58 -13.64
CA VAL A 20 4.18 14.09 -12.48
C VAL A 20 4.31 15.60 -12.30
N SER A 21 5.49 16.17 -12.51
CA SER A 21 5.80 17.57 -12.20
C SER A 21 4.90 18.60 -12.92
N PRO A 22 4.38 18.37 -14.14
CA PRO A 22 3.45 19.30 -14.80
C PRO A 22 2.12 19.46 -14.03
N HIS A 23 1.74 18.46 -13.23
CA HIS A 23 0.47 18.42 -12.49
C HIS A 23 0.64 18.57 -10.98
N LEU A 24 1.89 18.52 -10.49
CA LEU A 24 2.23 18.61 -9.08
C LEU A 24 3.50 19.45 -8.91
N PRO A 25 3.38 20.80 -8.82
CA PRO A 25 4.52 21.71 -8.68
C PRO A 25 5.39 21.35 -7.47
N SER A 26 6.70 21.59 -7.57
CA SER A 26 7.72 21.27 -6.55
C SER A 26 7.89 19.78 -6.25
N PHE A 27 7.27 18.89 -7.04
CA PHE A 27 7.43 17.44 -6.87
C PHE A 27 8.87 17.01 -7.12
N THR A 28 9.39 16.16 -6.23
CA THR A 28 10.72 15.56 -6.36
C THR A 28 10.67 14.04 -6.22
N VAL A 29 11.65 13.38 -6.82
CA VAL A 29 11.89 11.94 -6.70
C VAL A 29 13.27 11.72 -6.09
N GLU A 30 13.31 11.04 -4.97
CA GLU A 30 14.53 10.76 -4.23
C GLU A 30 14.70 9.24 -4.06
N VAL A 31 15.90 8.74 -4.28
CA VAL A 31 16.27 7.35 -4.06
C VAL A 31 17.44 7.29 -3.08
N LEU A 32 17.26 6.55 -2.00
CA LEU A 32 18.28 6.35 -0.98
C LEU A 32 18.68 4.87 -0.93
N PRO A 33 19.98 4.56 -0.84
CA PRO A 33 20.47 3.19 -0.77
C PRO A 33 19.96 2.46 0.48
N GLU A 34 19.92 3.17 1.61
CA GLU A 34 19.45 2.63 2.88
C GLU A 34 18.76 3.71 3.71
N LEU A 35 17.70 3.31 4.40
CA LEU A 35 16.95 4.17 5.29
C LEU A 35 16.25 3.32 6.37
N GLY A 36 15.97 3.89 7.54
CA GLY A 36 15.17 3.22 8.57
C GLY A 36 13.77 2.88 8.05
N SER A 37 13.03 3.90 7.61
CA SER A 37 11.70 3.78 7.00
C SER A 37 11.38 5.03 6.20
N THR A 38 10.91 4.86 4.96
CA THR A 38 10.51 5.97 4.08
C THR A 38 9.37 6.79 4.70
N ASN A 39 8.37 6.14 5.30
CA ASN A 39 7.29 6.82 6.02
C ASN A 39 7.83 7.66 7.20
N THR A 40 8.67 7.06 8.03
CA THR A 40 9.23 7.75 9.21
C THR A 40 10.05 8.97 8.79
N GLU A 41 10.83 8.87 7.73
CA GLU A 41 11.64 9.97 7.23
C GLU A 41 10.77 11.13 6.70
N LEU A 42 9.75 10.85 5.89
CA LEU A 42 8.85 11.89 5.39
C LEU A 42 8.06 12.57 6.52
N MET A 43 7.61 11.81 7.51
CA MET A 43 6.98 12.36 8.71
C MET A 43 7.93 13.24 9.53
N ARG A 44 9.22 12.87 9.61
CA ARG A 44 10.26 13.69 10.24
C ARG A 44 10.49 14.98 9.48
N ARG A 45 10.60 14.92 8.15
CA ARG A 45 10.77 16.10 7.28
C ARG A 45 9.61 17.07 7.41
N PHE A 46 8.38 16.57 7.42
CA PHE A 46 7.20 17.41 7.64
C PHE A 46 7.26 18.16 8.99
N ARG A 47 7.66 17.49 10.08
CA ARG A 47 7.84 18.15 11.40
C ARG A 47 8.91 19.23 11.39
N LEU A 48 9.85 19.18 10.45
CA LEU A 48 10.87 20.22 10.22
C LEU A 48 10.42 21.30 9.22
N GLY A 49 9.15 21.29 8.80
CA GLY A 49 8.57 22.30 7.93
C GLY A 49 8.69 22.01 6.43
N GLN A 50 9.15 20.82 6.03
CA GLN A 50 9.20 20.42 4.61
C GLN A 50 7.83 19.90 4.19
N THR A 51 7.17 20.59 3.28
CA THR A 51 5.79 20.32 2.84
C THR A 51 5.68 20.00 1.35
N ASP A 52 6.74 20.21 0.59
CA ASP A 52 6.75 19.93 -0.84
C ASP A 52 6.47 18.44 -1.12
N PRO A 53 5.74 18.12 -2.20
CA PRO A 53 5.43 16.75 -2.53
C PRO A 53 6.70 15.99 -2.95
N VAL A 54 6.88 14.80 -2.37
CA VAL A 54 8.06 13.98 -2.61
C VAL A 54 7.71 12.50 -2.73
N LEU A 55 8.33 11.84 -3.70
CA LEU A 55 8.43 10.38 -3.80
C LEU A 55 9.79 9.97 -3.25
N LEU A 56 9.81 9.27 -2.13
CA LEU A 56 11.01 8.76 -1.49
C LEU A 56 11.08 7.25 -1.61
N VAL A 57 12.09 6.73 -2.28
CA VAL A 57 12.40 5.30 -2.43
C VAL A 57 13.55 4.93 -1.52
N ALA A 58 13.48 3.77 -0.87
CA ALA A 58 14.61 3.15 -0.19
C ALA A 58 14.91 1.80 -0.83
N GLU A 59 16.16 1.59 -1.29
CA GLU A 59 16.59 0.29 -1.80
C GLU A 59 16.58 -0.77 -0.67
N ARG A 60 16.84 -0.33 0.57
CA ARG A 60 16.76 -1.14 1.77
C ARG A 60 16.17 -0.33 2.93
N GLN A 61 15.19 -0.91 3.62
CA GLN A 61 14.72 -0.38 4.91
C GLN A 61 15.21 -1.25 6.07
N THR A 62 15.83 -0.63 7.08
CA THR A 62 16.35 -1.33 8.27
C THR A 62 15.34 -1.38 9.43
N ALA A 63 14.29 -0.57 9.36
CA ALA A 63 13.21 -0.50 10.36
C ALA A 63 11.85 -0.25 9.66
N GLY A 64 11.58 -1.03 8.60
CA GLY A 64 10.34 -0.93 7.82
C GLY A 64 9.11 -1.15 8.71
N ARG A 65 8.04 -0.39 8.46
CA ARG A 65 6.84 -0.35 9.30
C ARG A 65 5.60 -0.79 8.54
N GLY A 66 4.76 -1.54 9.24
CA GLY A 66 3.41 -1.87 8.85
C GLY A 66 2.39 -1.36 9.89
N ARG A 67 1.10 -1.61 9.66
CA ARG A 67 0.03 -1.26 10.59
C ARG A 67 0.17 -2.01 11.93
N LEU A 68 -0.37 -1.40 13.00
CA LEU A 68 -0.42 -1.99 14.34
C LEU A 68 0.97 -2.38 14.88
N GLY A 69 2.00 -1.58 14.59
CA GLY A 69 3.37 -1.83 15.07
C GLY A 69 4.07 -3.03 14.42
N ARG A 70 3.50 -3.64 13.39
CA ARG A 70 4.16 -4.73 12.66
C ARG A 70 5.37 -4.21 11.89
N GLN A 71 6.36 -5.07 11.71
CA GLN A 71 7.48 -4.78 10.84
C GLN A 71 7.14 -5.11 9.38
N TRP A 72 7.72 -4.33 8.47
CA TRP A 72 7.84 -4.63 7.05
C TRP A 72 9.29 -5.00 6.77
N HIS A 73 9.51 -6.22 6.32
CA HIS A 73 10.85 -6.72 6.00
C HIS A 73 11.17 -6.44 4.54
N SER A 74 12.28 -5.74 4.30
CA SER A 74 12.81 -5.42 2.96
C SER A 74 14.33 -5.51 2.96
N ASP A 75 14.87 -6.31 3.87
CA ASP A 75 16.31 -6.47 4.15
C ASP A 75 16.94 -7.68 3.43
N PHE A 76 16.22 -8.21 2.45
CA PHE A 76 16.71 -9.22 1.53
C PHE A 76 17.68 -8.59 0.52
N GLU A 77 17.92 -9.27 -0.59
CA GLU A 77 18.73 -8.68 -1.67
C GLU A 77 18.12 -7.36 -2.16
N LYS A 78 18.96 -6.42 -2.58
CA LYS A 78 18.53 -5.17 -3.22
C LYS A 78 17.61 -5.53 -4.38
N THR A 79 16.43 -4.91 -4.46
CA THR A 79 15.39 -5.14 -5.47
C THR A 79 14.46 -6.34 -5.29
N ASP A 80 14.63 -7.18 -4.29
CA ASP A 80 13.65 -8.24 -4.00
C ASP A 80 12.34 -7.68 -3.43
N SER A 81 12.36 -6.44 -2.98
CA SER A 81 11.18 -5.67 -2.60
C SER A 81 11.26 -4.24 -3.14
N LEU A 82 10.09 -3.65 -3.41
CA LEU A 82 9.95 -2.22 -3.68
C LEU A 82 9.37 -1.55 -2.44
N THR A 83 10.12 -0.59 -1.87
CA THR A 83 9.67 0.20 -0.73
C THR A 83 9.80 1.68 -1.02
N PHE A 84 8.67 2.37 -1.03
CA PHE A 84 8.64 3.81 -1.24
C PHE A 84 7.49 4.47 -0.47
N SER A 85 7.57 5.77 -0.32
CA SER A 85 6.49 6.59 0.23
C SER A 85 6.31 7.86 -0.59
N ILE A 86 5.06 8.27 -0.74
CA ILE A 86 4.69 9.58 -1.28
C ILE A 86 4.25 10.43 -0.12
N GLY A 87 4.90 11.58 0.07
CA GLY A 87 4.52 12.57 1.07
C GLY A 87 3.99 13.83 0.41
N MET A 88 2.85 14.35 0.85
CA MET A 88 2.26 15.56 0.31
C MET A 88 1.18 16.15 1.22
N VAL A 89 0.94 17.44 1.07
CA VAL A 89 -0.21 18.11 1.69
C VAL A 89 -1.48 17.71 0.95
N LEU A 90 -2.51 17.29 1.71
CA LEU A 90 -3.83 16.93 1.20
C LEU A 90 -4.92 17.49 2.13
N ALA A 91 -6.05 17.83 1.56
CA ALA A 91 -7.21 18.36 2.27
C ALA A 91 -8.54 17.70 1.87
N PRO A 92 -8.65 16.36 1.86
CA PRO A 92 -9.91 15.70 1.55
C PRO A 92 -10.94 16.01 2.65
N GLN A 93 -12.23 16.00 2.28
CA GLN A 93 -13.32 16.13 3.26
C GLN A 93 -13.33 14.99 4.27
N ASP A 94 -13.03 13.77 3.79
CA ASP A 94 -12.94 12.56 4.61
C ASP A 94 -11.70 11.76 4.18
N TRP A 95 -10.92 11.29 5.15
CA TRP A 95 -9.72 10.48 4.95
C TRP A 95 -10.01 8.98 4.83
N SER A 96 -11.25 8.60 5.15
CA SER A 96 -11.68 7.21 5.11
C SER A 96 -11.59 6.64 3.70
N GLY A 97 -11.05 5.44 3.58
CA GLY A 97 -10.89 4.78 2.29
C GLY A 97 -9.63 5.16 1.50
N LEU A 98 -8.78 6.12 1.96
CA LEU A 98 -7.54 6.49 1.24
C LEU A 98 -6.62 5.28 1.03
N SER A 99 -6.50 4.40 2.04
CA SER A 99 -5.70 3.18 1.92
C SER A 99 -6.25 2.22 0.85
N LEU A 100 -7.58 2.14 0.71
CA LEU A 100 -8.23 1.33 -0.30
C LEU A 100 -8.06 1.94 -1.70
N ALA A 101 -8.17 3.26 -1.82
CA ALA A 101 -7.93 3.99 -3.06
C ALA A 101 -6.48 3.80 -3.54
N ALA A 102 -5.51 3.94 -2.64
CA ALA A 102 -4.10 3.70 -2.93
C ALA A 102 -3.84 2.24 -3.34
N GLY A 103 -4.37 1.28 -2.59
CA GLY A 103 -4.25 -0.15 -2.92
C GLY A 103 -4.87 -0.50 -4.27
N LEU A 104 -6.04 0.07 -4.58
CA LEU A 104 -6.71 -0.12 -5.87
C LEU A 104 -5.86 0.42 -7.02
N SER A 105 -5.30 1.62 -6.88
CA SER A 105 -4.42 2.21 -7.89
C SER A 105 -3.19 1.34 -8.13
N VAL A 106 -2.51 0.88 -7.08
CA VAL A 106 -1.35 -0.02 -7.21
C VAL A 106 -1.74 -1.33 -7.92
N ALA A 107 -2.84 -1.96 -7.52
CA ALA A 107 -3.29 -3.21 -8.14
C ALA A 107 -3.67 -3.02 -9.63
N GLN A 108 -4.31 -1.91 -9.98
CA GLN A 108 -4.70 -1.59 -11.36
C GLN A 108 -3.49 -1.29 -12.25
N SER A 109 -2.45 -0.64 -11.70
CA SER A 109 -1.23 -0.29 -12.43
C SER A 109 -0.36 -1.50 -12.79
N LEU A 110 -0.54 -2.61 -12.07
CA LEU A 110 0.31 -3.79 -12.23
C LEU A 110 -0.39 -4.89 -13.02
N HIS A 111 -1.39 -5.55 -12.44
CA HIS A 111 -2.00 -6.72 -13.11
C HIS A 111 -3.44 -6.98 -12.64
N PRO A 112 -4.36 -7.43 -13.54
CA PRO A 112 -5.74 -7.75 -13.17
C PRO A 112 -5.91 -8.82 -12.09
N ALA A 113 -4.99 -9.78 -11.99
CA ALA A 113 -5.04 -10.85 -11.00
C ALA A 113 -4.66 -10.41 -9.57
N ILE A 114 -4.16 -9.19 -9.37
CA ILE A 114 -3.85 -8.67 -8.05
C ILE A 114 -5.15 -8.25 -7.36
N GLY A 115 -5.47 -8.97 -6.29
CA GLY A 115 -6.61 -8.71 -5.43
C GLY A 115 -6.28 -7.74 -4.28
N LEU A 116 -7.33 -7.28 -3.63
CA LEU A 116 -7.26 -6.38 -2.47
C LEU A 116 -7.86 -7.07 -1.25
N LYS A 117 -7.09 -7.13 -0.19
CA LYS A 117 -7.58 -7.58 1.10
C LYS A 117 -7.74 -6.39 2.02
N TRP A 118 -8.98 -6.14 2.40
CA TRP A 118 -9.29 -5.10 3.36
C TRP A 118 -8.49 -5.27 4.65
N PRO A 119 -7.94 -4.20 5.23
CA PRO A 119 -8.12 -2.81 4.82
C PRO A 119 -6.97 -2.24 3.96
N ASN A 120 -5.87 -2.95 3.72
CA ASN A 120 -4.67 -2.33 3.19
C ASN A 120 -3.67 -3.28 2.51
N ASP A 121 -4.02 -4.55 2.31
CA ASP A 121 -3.10 -5.52 1.75
C ASP A 121 -3.37 -5.77 0.25
N LEU A 122 -2.30 -5.87 -0.52
CA LEU A 122 -2.29 -6.39 -1.89
C LEU A 122 -2.13 -7.91 -1.82
N TRP A 123 -2.93 -8.63 -2.59
CA TRP A 123 -2.96 -10.09 -2.56
C TRP A 123 -2.84 -10.70 -3.94
N PHE A 124 -2.16 -11.83 -4.01
CA PHE A 124 -2.11 -12.69 -5.18
C PHE A 124 -2.16 -14.16 -4.73
N ASP A 125 -3.02 -14.96 -5.36
CA ASP A 125 -3.17 -16.39 -5.08
C ASP A 125 -3.30 -16.69 -3.57
N GLN A 126 -4.21 -16.00 -2.90
CA GLN A 126 -4.49 -16.10 -1.45
C GLN A 126 -3.29 -15.79 -0.54
N ARG A 127 -2.23 -15.22 -1.06
CA ARG A 127 -1.00 -14.84 -0.36
C ARG A 127 -0.78 -13.33 -0.39
N LYS A 128 -0.02 -12.83 0.57
CA LYS A 128 0.26 -11.39 0.67
C LYS A 128 1.36 -10.97 -0.30
N LEU A 129 1.00 -10.14 -1.27
CA LEU A 129 1.94 -9.54 -2.22
C LEU A 129 2.57 -8.25 -1.68
N GLY A 130 1.81 -7.46 -0.91
CA GLY A 130 2.27 -6.17 -0.42
C GLY A 130 1.31 -5.54 0.56
N GLY A 131 1.59 -4.28 0.93
CA GLY A 131 0.73 -3.52 1.82
C GLY A 131 0.90 -2.02 1.68
N ILE A 132 -0.17 -1.30 2.06
CA ILE A 132 -0.22 0.16 2.08
C ILE A 132 -0.22 0.63 3.54
N LEU A 133 0.60 1.62 3.86
CA LEU A 133 0.62 2.28 5.17
C LEU A 133 0.39 3.77 5.01
N ILE A 134 -0.77 4.25 5.46
CA ILE A 134 -1.07 5.67 5.50
C ILE A 134 -0.76 6.22 6.89
N GLU A 135 0.03 7.28 6.95
CA GLU A 135 0.25 8.07 8.15
C GLU A 135 -0.07 9.53 7.84
N THR A 136 -0.66 10.24 8.79
CA THR A 136 -1.02 11.64 8.65
C THR A 136 -0.48 12.47 9.80
N ALA A 137 -0.16 13.73 9.51
CA ALA A 137 0.21 14.72 10.52
C ALA A 137 -0.44 16.07 10.21
N THR A 138 -0.58 16.89 11.25
CA THR A 138 -1.15 18.25 11.15
C THR A 138 -0.17 19.25 11.72
N ALA A 139 0.03 20.35 11.01
CA ALA A 139 0.80 21.50 11.48
C ALA A 139 0.04 22.79 11.11
N GLY A 140 -0.56 23.45 12.09
CA GLY A 140 -1.49 24.55 11.87
C GLY A 140 -2.69 24.10 11.01
N ALA A 141 -2.93 24.77 9.90
CA ALA A 141 -4.00 24.42 8.94
C ALA A 141 -3.58 23.34 7.93
N LEU A 142 -2.31 22.99 7.86
CA LEU A 142 -1.81 22.00 6.90
C LEU A 142 -2.01 20.59 7.42
N ARG A 143 -2.54 19.72 6.57
CA ARG A 143 -2.65 18.27 6.80
C ARG A 143 -1.76 17.57 5.80
N TYR A 144 -0.82 16.78 6.27
CA TYR A 144 0.15 16.06 5.47
C TYR A 144 -0.12 14.57 5.54
N ALA A 145 -0.11 13.93 4.40
CA ALA A 145 -0.23 12.48 4.29
C ALA A 145 1.07 11.87 3.79
N VAL A 146 1.44 10.75 4.36
CA VAL A 146 2.49 9.87 3.86
C VAL A 146 1.84 8.55 3.47
N ILE A 147 1.92 8.22 2.19
CA ILE A 147 1.38 7.00 1.59
C ILE A 147 2.54 6.06 1.32
N GLY A 148 2.77 5.11 2.23
CA GLY A 148 3.82 4.10 2.10
C GLY A 148 3.30 2.87 1.36
N VAL A 149 4.11 2.37 0.44
CA VAL A 149 3.88 1.14 -0.31
C VAL A 149 5.06 0.21 -0.09
N GLY A 150 4.76 -1.01 0.37
CA GLY A 150 5.68 -2.13 0.40
C GLY A 150 5.17 -3.24 -0.50
N LEU A 151 5.98 -3.68 -1.46
CA LEU A 151 5.64 -4.70 -2.45
C LEU A 151 6.77 -5.72 -2.55
N ASN A 152 6.45 -7.00 -2.45
CA ASN A 152 7.42 -8.05 -2.72
C ASN A 152 7.56 -8.19 -4.24
N ILE A 153 8.76 -8.00 -4.77
CA ILE A 153 9.06 -8.26 -6.18
C ILE A 153 9.33 -9.75 -6.34
N ARG A 154 10.24 -10.29 -5.53
CA ARG A 154 10.49 -11.74 -5.43
C ARG A 154 9.79 -12.32 -4.21
N LEU A 155 9.66 -13.63 -4.21
CA LEU A 155 9.10 -14.35 -3.08
C LEU A 155 10.05 -14.26 -1.89
N PRO A 156 9.67 -13.57 -0.78
CA PRO A 156 10.52 -13.51 0.40
C PRO A 156 10.61 -14.87 1.10
N PRO A 157 11.68 -15.13 1.86
CA PRO A 157 11.79 -16.35 2.67
C PRO A 157 10.63 -16.47 3.65
N HIS A 158 10.10 -17.70 3.80
CA HIS A 158 8.83 -17.97 4.49
C HIS A 158 8.90 -18.08 6.03
N ASN A 159 10.06 -17.99 6.62
CA ASN A 159 10.25 -18.27 8.03
C ASN A 159 9.52 -17.23 8.88
N ASP A 160 8.54 -17.67 9.65
CA ASP A 160 7.79 -16.90 10.68
C ASP A 160 6.75 -15.88 10.22
N LEU A 161 6.33 -15.87 8.96
CA LEU A 161 5.27 -14.96 8.49
C LEU A 161 3.87 -15.53 8.80
N ARG A 162 3.02 -14.74 9.49
CA ARG A 162 1.61 -15.11 9.80
C ARG A 162 0.74 -15.34 8.55
N THR A 163 1.13 -14.76 7.43
CA THR A 163 0.45 -14.85 6.13
C THR A 163 1.50 -15.23 5.11
N ALA A 164 1.25 -16.29 4.37
CA ALA A 164 2.15 -16.72 3.30
C ALA A 164 2.37 -15.56 2.31
N PRO A 165 3.62 -15.24 1.95
CA PRO A 165 3.93 -14.18 1.01
C PRO A 165 3.75 -14.63 -0.44
N ALA A 166 3.53 -13.66 -1.33
CA ALA A 166 3.65 -13.81 -2.79
C ALA A 166 4.67 -12.79 -3.30
N GLY A 167 5.26 -13.06 -4.47
CA GLY A 167 6.12 -12.14 -5.21
C GLY A 167 5.45 -11.67 -6.49
N LEU A 168 5.75 -10.43 -6.92
CA LEU A 168 5.21 -9.87 -8.16
C LEU A 168 5.66 -10.65 -9.40
N GLU A 169 6.88 -11.20 -9.38
CA GLU A 169 7.39 -12.05 -10.46
C GLU A 169 6.52 -13.30 -10.75
N GLU A 170 5.73 -13.74 -9.79
CA GLU A 170 4.83 -14.88 -9.98
C GLU A 170 3.65 -14.55 -10.92
N VAL A 171 3.28 -13.27 -11.01
CA VAL A 171 2.17 -12.79 -11.86
C VAL A 171 2.67 -11.95 -13.03
N LEU A 172 3.84 -11.32 -12.91
CA LEU A 172 4.53 -10.52 -13.91
C LEU A 172 6.00 -10.96 -14.02
N PRO A 173 6.31 -12.07 -14.71
CA PRO A 173 7.67 -12.58 -14.82
C PRO A 173 8.65 -11.56 -15.40
N GLY A 174 9.82 -11.43 -14.77
CA GLY A 174 10.87 -10.52 -15.20
C GLY A 174 10.70 -9.06 -14.77
N THR A 175 9.63 -8.70 -14.05
CA THR A 175 9.43 -7.35 -13.52
C THR A 175 10.43 -7.05 -12.42
N THR A 176 11.07 -5.90 -12.50
CA THR A 176 11.99 -5.37 -11.47
C THR A 176 11.30 -4.34 -10.57
N ALA A 177 11.92 -4.00 -9.44
CA ALA A 177 11.43 -2.93 -8.57
C ALA A 177 11.36 -1.55 -9.27
N PRO A 178 12.36 -1.13 -10.08
CA PRO A 178 12.26 0.06 -10.92
C PRO A 178 11.09 0.04 -11.91
N ASP A 179 10.85 -1.10 -12.60
CA ASP A 179 9.72 -1.22 -13.54
C ASP A 179 8.38 -1.07 -12.82
N ALA A 180 8.21 -1.76 -11.70
CA ALA A 180 7.01 -1.65 -10.89
C ALA A 180 6.80 -0.20 -10.40
N LEU A 181 7.85 0.49 -9.95
CA LEU A 181 7.77 1.88 -9.51
C LEU A 181 7.30 2.81 -10.63
N LEU A 182 7.85 2.64 -11.85
CA LEU A 182 7.48 3.45 -13.00
C LEU A 182 5.98 3.37 -13.32
N HIS A 183 5.40 2.18 -13.21
CA HIS A 183 3.97 1.98 -13.45
C HIS A 183 3.10 2.50 -12.29
N ILE A 184 3.55 2.30 -11.05
CA ILE A 184 2.75 2.60 -9.87
C ILE A 184 2.76 4.10 -9.55
N ALA A 185 3.91 4.76 -9.53
CA ALA A 185 4.06 6.07 -8.90
C ALA A 185 3.20 7.16 -9.55
N PRO A 186 3.18 7.35 -10.88
CA PRO A 186 2.33 8.37 -11.50
C PRO A 186 0.84 8.09 -11.29
N ALA A 187 0.41 6.83 -11.44
CA ALA A 187 -0.97 6.43 -11.28
C ALA A 187 -1.46 6.61 -9.82
N LEU A 188 -0.61 6.27 -8.85
CA LEU A 188 -0.91 6.44 -7.43
C LEU A 188 -1.05 7.91 -7.05
N ILE A 189 -0.15 8.79 -7.53
CA ILE A 189 -0.24 10.24 -7.30
C ILE A 189 -1.55 10.78 -7.88
N GLN A 190 -1.90 10.40 -9.10
CA GLN A 190 -3.16 10.79 -9.72
C GLN A 190 -4.37 10.28 -8.90
N ALA A 191 -4.37 9.03 -8.47
CA ALA A 191 -5.44 8.46 -7.67
C ALA A 191 -5.62 9.17 -6.32
N VAL A 192 -4.52 9.55 -5.66
CA VAL A 192 -4.54 10.32 -4.40
C VAL A 192 -5.14 11.72 -4.63
N ARG A 193 -4.79 12.38 -5.73
CA ARG A 193 -5.36 13.70 -6.09
C ARG A 193 -6.86 13.60 -6.41
N LEU A 194 -7.30 12.55 -7.09
CA LEU A 194 -8.73 12.30 -7.33
C LEU A 194 -9.47 11.96 -6.04
N PHE A 195 -8.84 11.18 -5.16
CA PHE A 195 -9.40 10.90 -3.83
C PHE A 195 -9.57 12.18 -2.99
N GLU A 196 -8.62 13.12 -3.05
CA GLU A 196 -8.72 14.40 -2.36
C GLU A 196 -10.00 15.17 -2.77
N GLN A 197 -10.37 15.10 -4.05
CA GLN A 197 -11.51 15.83 -4.61
C GLN A 197 -12.85 15.10 -4.39
N PHE A 198 -12.87 13.77 -4.56
CA PHE A 198 -14.10 12.99 -4.69
C PHE A 198 -14.29 11.95 -3.59
N GLY A 199 -13.29 11.74 -2.71
CA GLY A 199 -13.31 10.69 -1.71
C GLY A 199 -13.26 9.28 -2.31
N PHE A 200 -13.65 8.28 -1.52
CA PHE A 200 -13.59 6.87 -1.91
C PHE A 200 -14.82 6.40 -2.72
N ALA A 201 -15.98 7.05 -2.54
CA ALA A 201 -17.25 6.58 -3.10
C ALA A 201 -17.21 6.20 -4.60
N PRO A 202 -16.55 6.98 -5.51
CA PRO A 202 -16.45 6.62 -6.92
C PRO A 202 -15.61 5.36 -7.21
N LEU A 203 -14.76 4.96 -6.28
CA LEU A 203 -13.85 3.83 -6.42
C LEU A 203 -14.41 2.52 -5.87
N ARG A 204 -15.54 2.58 -5.15
CA ARG A 204 -16.13 1.45 -4.44
C ARG A 204 -16.37 0.24 -5.34
N ASP A 205 -16.99 0.44 -6.49
CA ASP A 205 -17.37 -0.67 -7.37
C ASP A 205 -16.13 -1.31 -8.02
N ALA A 206 -15.13 -0.51 -8.39
CA ALA A 206 -13.84 -1.01 -8.85
C ALA A 206 -13.08 -1.78 -7.75
N PHE A 207 -13.18 -1.32 -6.50
CA PHE A 207 -12.63 -2.07 -5.36
C PHE A 207 -13.30 -3.43 -5.20
N HIS A 208 -14.66 -3.49 -5.28
CA HIS A 208 -15.40 -4.75 -5.14
C HIS A 208 -15.00 -5.81 -6.16
N THR A 209 -14.63 -5.42 -7.38
CA THR A 209 -14.15 -6.39 -8.39
C THR A 209 -12.84 -7.06 -8.03
N ARG A 210 -12.09 -6.49 -7.08
CA ARG A 210 -10.78 -6.98 -6.61
C ARG A 210 -10.78 -7.43 -5.15
N ASP A 211 -11.89 -7.26 -4.43
CA ASP A 211 -12.00 -7.62 -3.02
C ASP A 211 -11.94 -9.13 -2.83
N VAL A 212 -10.85 -9.61 -2.23
CA VAL A 212 -10.63 -11.05 -2.01
C VAL A 212 -11.57 -11.66 -0.98
N PHE A 213 -12.29 -10.83 -0.22
CA PHE A 213 -13.24 -11.29 0.80
C PHE A 213 -14.71 -11.18 0.37
N PHE A 214 -15.00 -10.50 -0.73
CA PHE A 214 -16.39 -10.32 -1.16
C PHE A 214 -17.11 -11.68 -1.27
N GLY A 215 -18.24 -11.83 -0.55
CA GLY A 215 -19.02 -13.05 -0.53
C GLY A 215 -18.42 -14.22 0.27
N LYS A 216 -17.36 -14.00 1.07
CA LYS A 216 -16.76 -15.03 1.92
C LYS A 216 -17.05 -14.82 3.40
N GLU A 217 -17.10 -15.91 4.14
CA GLU A 217 -17.14 -15.87 5.60
C GLU A 217 -15.82 -15.36 6.15
N VAL A 218 -15.91 -14.37 7.03
CA VAL A 218 -14.76 -13.70 7.64
C VAL A 218 -14.90 -13.62 9.16
N VAL A 219 -13.75 -13.56 9.82
CA VAL A 219 -13.64 -13.24 11.24
C VAL A 219 -12.76 -12.01 11.42
N CYS A 220 -13.28 -11.01 12.10
CA CYS A 220 -12.56 -9.79 12.45
C CYS A 220 -11.86 -9.94 13.81
N SER A 221 -10.81 -9.18 14.05
CA SER A 221 -10.06 -9.24 15.31
C SER A 221 -10.84 -8.69 16.52
N ASP A 222 -11.92 -7.96 16.29
CA ASP A 222 -12.88 -7.51 17.32
C ASP A 222 -13.91 -8.57 17.68
N GLY A 223 -13.83 -9.77 17.06
CA GLY A 223 -14.76 -10.88 17.29
C GLY A 223 -15.96 -10.92 16.34
N THR A 224 -16.16 -9.90 15.49
CA THR A 224 -17.23 -9.90 14.50
C THR A 224 -17.01 -11.03 13.49
N THR A 225 -18.04 -11.87 13.28
CA THR A 225 -17.99 -12.98 12.32
C THR A 225 -19.23 -12.92 11.42
N GLY A 226 -19.05 -13.18 10.12
CA GLY A 226 -20.15 -13.21 9.16
C GLY A 226 -19.68 -13.12 7.72
N LEU A 227 -20.61 -12.92 6.81
CA LEU A 227 -20.36 -12.85 5.37
C LEU A 227 -19.92 -11.45 4.97
N ALA A 228 -18.74 -11.31 4.38
CA ALA A 228 -18.25 -10.02 3.85
C ALA A 228 -19.10 -9.58 2.64
N ARG A 229 -19.59 -8.35 2.68
CA ARG A 229 -20.44 -7.73 1.66
C ARG A 229 -19.75 -6.56 0.94
N GLY A 230 -18.41 -6.57 0.95
CA GLY A 230 -17.60 -5.48 0.38
C GLY A 230 -17.50 -4.31 1.34
N VAL A 231 -17.39 -3.10 0.78
CA VAL A 231 -17.21 -1.87 1.57
C VAL A 231 -18.30 -0.85 1.26
N ASP A 232 -18.55 0.06 2.21
CA ASP A 232 -19.44 1.20 1.97
C ASP A 232 -18.75 2.35 1.21
N ALA A 233 -19.47 3.46 1.01
CA ALA A 233 -18.96 4.64 0.30
C ALA A 233 -17.75 5.31 0.98
N PHE A 234 -17.48 4.99 2.23
CA PHE A 234 -16.35 5.51 3.01
C PHE A 234 -15.23 4.48 3.21
N GLY A 235 -15.37 3.28 2.62
CA GLY A 235 -14.37 2.21 2.73
C GLY A 235 -14.48 1.38 4.02
N ALA A 236 -15.54 1.51 4.81
CA ALA A 236 -15.81 0.62 5.94
C ALA A 236 -16.25 -0.76 5.42
N LEU A 237 -15.66 -1.85 5.98
CA LEU A 237 -16.06 -3.21 5.61
C LEU A 237 -17.46 -3.50 6.11
N LEU A 238 -18.30 -4.07 5.26
CA LEU A 238 -19.64 -4.51 5.57
C LEU A 238 -19.64 -6.01 5.84
N VAL A 239 -20.05 -6.42 7.04
CA VAL A 239 -20.15 -7.83 7.44
C VAL A 239 -21.61 -8.15 7.78
N GLN A 240 -22.22 -9.08 7.04
CA GLN A 240 -23.54 -9.59 7.32
C GLN A 240 -23.46 -10.62 8.43
N THR A 241 -24.01 -10.28 9.58
CA THR A 241 -24.17 -11.16 10.75
C THR A 241 -25.62 -11.61 10.91
N PRO A 242 -25.92 -12.56 11.80
CA PRO A 242 -27.31 -12.90 12.15
C PRO A 242 -28.14 -11.71 12.71
N GLN A 243 -27.45 -10.70 13.26
CA GLN A 243 -28.09 -9.51 13.83
C GLN A 243 -28.24 -8.36 12.81
N GLY A 244 -27.79 -8.55 11.58
CA GLY A 244 -27.82 -7.55 10.51
C GLY A 244 -26.43 -7.19 9.99
N VAL A 245 -26.38 -6.19 9.12
CA VAL A 245 -25.11 -5.70 8.54
C VAL A 245 -24.38 -4.83 9.56
N GLN A 246 -23.16 -5.21 9.90
CA GLN A 246 -22.25 -4.42 10.73
C GLN A 246 -21.22 -3.72 9.86
N LYS A 247 -20.90 -2.46 10.21
CA LYS A 247 -19.82 -1.66 9.60
C LYS A 247 -18.59 -1.75 10.46
N ILE A 248 -17.49 -2.23 9.86
CA ILE A 248 -16.20 -2.36 10.51
C ILE A 248 -15.27 -1.27 9.98
N ASN A 249 -14.82 -0.39 10.87
CA ASN A 249 -13.89 0.67 10.55
C ASN A 249 -12.42 0.21 10.65
N THR A 250 -11.52 0.88 9.93
CA THR A 250 -10.15 0.42 9.69
C THR A 250 -9.19 0.53 10.86
N ALA A 251 -9.50 1.32 11.91
CA ALA A 251 -8.48 1.80 12.85
C ALA A 251 -7.69 0.67 13.54
N GLU A 252 -8.35 -0.40 14.00
CA GLU A 252 -7.70 -1.43 14.83
C GLU A 252 -8.05 -2.87 14.46
N VAL A 253 -8.83 -3.08 13.39
CA VAL A 253 -9.36 -4.40 13.03
C VAL A 253 -8.54 -5.05 11.92
N SER A 254 -8.22 -6.32 12.09
CA SER A 254 -7.70 -7.21 11.03
C SER A 254 -8.77 -8.25 10.68
N VAL A 255 -8.81 -8.66 9.42
CA VAL A 255 -9.83 -9.60 8.90
C VAL A 255 -9.13 -10.85 8.34
N ARG A 256 -9.74 -12.00 8.56
CA ARG A 256 -9.29 -13.30 8.06
C ARG A 256 -10.45 -14.08 7.47
N PRO A 257 -10.23 -14.95 6.49
CA PRO A 257 -11.24 -15.93 6.12
C PRO A 257 -11.49 -16.87 7.28
N VAL A 258 -12.71 -17.33 7.44
CA VAL A 258 -13.00 -18.46 8.32
C VAL A 258 -12.33 -19.68 7.71
N ALA A 259 -11.52 -20.41 8.50
CA ALA A 259 -10.93 -21.65 8.05
C ALA A 259 -12.04 -22.63 7.66
N SER A 260 -12.06 -23.09 6.40
CA SER A 260 -12.96 -24.19 6.04
C SER A 260 -12.59 -25.41 6.90
N PRO A 261 -13.57 -26.09 7.53
CA PRO A 261 -13.28 -27.35 8.17
C PRO A 261 -12.67 -28.27 7.11
N LEU A 262 -11.48 -28.80 7.40
CA LEU A 262 -10.89 -29.85 6.59
C LEU A 262 -11.91 -30.97 6.49
N LEU A 263 -12.46 -31.18 5.30
CA LEU A 263 -13.22 -32.39 4.99
C LEU A 263 -12.25 -33.55 5.19
N GLY A 264 -12.42 -34.25 6.34
CA GLY A 264 -11.69 -35.46 6.68
C GLY A 264 -12.08 -36.64 5.81
#